data_4bb3ccd430ba2fad51967a46a53a3816
#
_entry.id   4bb3ccd430ba2fad51967a46a53a3816
#
_cell.length_a   1.000
_cell.length_b   1.000
_cell.length_c   1.000
_cell.angle_alpha   90.00
_cell.angle_beta   90.00
_cell.angle_gamma   90.00
#
_symmetry.space_group_name_H-M   'P 1'
#
loop_
_entity.id
_entity.type
_entity.pdbx_description
1 polymer ?
#
loop_
_entity_poly.entity_id
_entity_poly.type
_entity_poly.pdbx_seq_one_letter_code
_entity_poly.pdbx_strand_id
1 'polypeptide(L)'
;MTNSADSAQPVFSRRSTARVSTDRPSRYGKQLAAHMGRKITTTWDEASQTGSLTFDREGAATGAVELSCHDDILQLHLAADDAHLERLEQVTGIHLARFGAKEGLVVSWIRQEGTPGTTQGPLTPEDLERMRAEREARQGK
;
A
#
# COMPACT_ATOMS: atom_id res chain seq x y z
N MET A 1 -8.11 -15.73 -26.90
CA MET A 1 -8.05 -15.38 -26.46
C MET A 1 -8.35 -14.39 -25.79
N THR A 2 -8.64 -14.05 -25.30
CA THR A 2 -9.14 -13.16 -24.52
C THR A 2 -8.40 -12.03 -24.22
N ASN A 3 -7.60 -11.64 -24.98
CA ASN A 3 -6.69 -10.64 -24.64
C ASN A 3 -7.11 -9.28 -24.98
N SER A 4 -8.23 -9.12 -25.60
CA SER A 4 -8.66 -7.79 -25.94
C SER A 4 -8.89 -6.93 -24.71
N ALA A 5 -9.39 -7.53 -23.68
CA ALA A 5 -9.59 -6.79 -22.45
C ALA A 5 -8.26 -6.43 -21.81
N ASP A 6 -7.30 -7.29 -21.94
CA ASP A 6 -6.01 -7.03 -21.37
C ASP A 6 -5.30 -5.89 -22.05
N SER A 7 -5.50 -5.74 -23.33
CA SER A 7 -4.81 -4.67 -24.03
C SER A 7 -5.30 -3.30 -23.62
N ALA A 8 -6.50 -3.20 -23.06
CA ALA A 8 -7.03 -1.94 -22.60
C ALA A 8 -6.55 -1.56 -21.22
N GLN A 9 -5.82 -2.43 -20.52
CA GLN A 9 -5.40 -2.20 -19.17
C GLN A 9 -3.90 -2.12 -19.08
N PRO A 10 -3.38 -1.34 -18.13
CA PRO A 10 -1.94 -1.33 -17.92
C PRO A 10 -1.45 -2.72 -17.56
N VAL A 11 -0.28 -3.07 -18.04
CA VAL A 11 0.32 -4.34 -17.74
C VAL A 11 1.38 -4.13 -16.70
N PHE A 12 1.13 -4.64 -15.50
CA PHE A 12 2.09 -4.55 -14.40
C PHE A 12 2.74 -5.90 -14.25
N SER A 13 4.00 -5.99 -14.67
CA SER A 13 4.71 -7.27 -14.74
C SER A 13 5.27 -7.72 -13.42
N ARG A 14 5.38 -6.84 -12.44
CA ARG A 14 5.97 -7.18 -11.16
C ARG A 14 4.89 -7.22 -10.09
N ARG A 15 5.02 -8.16 -9.17
CA ARG A 15 4.06 -8.32 -8.10
C ARG A 15 4.76 -8.48 -6.78
N SER A 16 4.10 -8.00 -5.71
CA SER A 16 4.63 -8.13 -4.37
C SER A 16 3.44 -8.21 -3.41
N THR A 17 3.57 -9.01 -2.36
CA THR A 17 2.49 -9.21 -1.41
C THR A 17 3.00 -8.97 -0.01
N ALA A 18 2.20 -8.30 0.79
CA ALA A 18 2.47 -8.15 2.22
C ALA A 18 1.27 -8.64 3.00
N ARG A 19 1.53 -9.40 4.05
CA ARG A 19 0.50 -9.85 4.99
C ARG A 19 0.78 -9.20 6.32
N VAL A 20 -0.07 -8.26 6.69
CA VAL A 20 0.14 -7.44 7.88
C VAL A 20 -0.69 -8.01 9.01
N SER A 21 -0.03 -8.46 10.07
CA SER A 21 -0.73 -9.02 11.22
C SER A 21 -1.36 -7.89 12.02
N THR A 22 -2.67 -7.98 12.21
CA THR A 22 -3.41 -7.01 13.02
C THR A 22 -4.75 -7.61 13.34
N ASP A 23 -5.29 -7.33 14.51
CA ASP A 23 -6.63 -7.78 14.85
C ASP A 23 -7.69 -6.82 14.31
N ARG A 24 -7.30 -5.79 13.55
CA ARG A 24 -8.22 -4.81 12.98
C ARG A 24 -7.96 -4.59 11.50
N PRO A 25 -7.94 -5.67 10.69
CA PRO A 25 -7.56 -5.49 9.28
C PRO A 25 -8.51 -4.57 8.51
N SER A 26 -9.81 -4.66 8.78
CA SER A 26 -10.78 -3.83 8.08
C SER A 26 -10.59 -2.35 8.40
N ARG A 27 -10.32 -2.04 9.66
CA ARG A 27 -10.11 -0.66 10.08
C ARG A 27 -8.92 -0.04 9.35
N TYR A 28 -7.81 -0.77 9.31
CA TYR A 28 -6.61 -0.24 8.69
C TYR A 28 -6.72 -0.20 7.17
N GLY A 29 -7.38 -1.20 6.56
CA GLY A 29 -7.58 -1.18 5.12
C GLY A 29 -8.45 -0.01 4.70
N LYS A 30 -9.55 0.22 5.42
CA LYS A 30 -10.43 1.33 5.12
C LYS A 30 -9.73 2.67 5.32
N GLN A 31 -8.95 2.79 6.38
CA GLN A 31 -8.22 4.03 6.65
C GLN A 31 -7.19 4.31 5.57
N LEU A 32 -6.49 3.29 5.12
CA LEU A 32 -5.50 3.45 4.06
C LEU A 32 -6.17 3.91 2.77
N ALA A 33 -7.28 3.27 2.39
CA ALA A 33 -7.99 3.66 1.18
C ALA A 33 -8.50 5.09 1.28
N ALA A 34 -9.07 5.48 2.42
CA ALA A 34 -9.59 6.83 2.60
C ALA A 34 -8.48 7.86 2.54
N HIS A 35 -7.34 7.58 3.17
CA HIS A 35 -6.23 8.52 3.18
C HIS A 35 -5.63 8.68 1.79
N MET A 36 -5.35 7.57 1.12
CA MET A 36 -4.74 7.62 -0.20
C MET A 36 -5.70 8.21 -1.24
N GLY A 37 -7.00 8.08 -0.99
CA GLY A 37 -8.00 8.60 -1.91
C GLY A 37 -7.97 10.10 -2.08
N ARG A 38 -7.21 10.81 -1.27
CA ARG A 38 -7.03 12.24 -1.45
C ARG A 38 -6.18 12.57 -2.67
N LYS A 39 -5.38 11.63 -3.14
CA LYS A 39 -4.43 11.90 -4.22
C LYS A 39 -4.50 10.90 -5.35
N ILE A 40 -5.03 9.71 -5.11
CA ILE A 40 -5.10 8.67 -6.12
C ILE A 40 -6.49 8.05 -6.09
N THR A 41 -6.77 7.19 -7.05
CA THR A 41 -8.06 6.52 -7.12
C THR A 41 -8.07 5.35 -6.16
N THR A 42 -9.06 5.30 -5.28
CA THR A 42 -9.18 4.21 -4.31
C THR A 42 -10.62 3.74 -4.24
N THR A 43 -10.80 2.49 -3.78
CA THR A 43 -12.12 1.95 -3.48
C THR A 43 -12.08 1.24 -2.14
N TRP A 44 -13.22 1.13 -1.50
CA TRP A 44 -13.39 0.30 -0.32
C TRP A 44 -14.81 -0.23 -0.32
N ASP A 45 -14.95 -1.55 -0.21
CA ASP A 45 -16.25 -2.21 -0.13
C ASP A 45 -16.42 -2.77 1.27
N GLU A 46 -17.33 -2.19 2.01
CA GLU A 46 -17.55 -2.57 3.40
C GLU A 46 -18.09 -3.99 3.52
N ALA A 47 -18.92 -4.41 2.58
CA ALA A 47 -19.54 -5.73 2.67
C ALA A 47 -18.53 -6.85 2.52
N SER A 48 -17.59 -6.71 1.59
CA SER A 48 -16.57 -7.73 1.37
C SER A 48 -15.29 -7.46 2.14
N GLN A 49 -15.15 -6.26 2.71
CA GLN A 49 -13.93 -5.82 3.40
C GLN A 49 -12.73 -5.94 2.47
N THR A 50 -12.89 -5.41 1.27
CA THR A 50 -11.83 -5.35 0.28
C THR A 50 -11.77 -3.95 -0.30
N GLY A 51 -10.63 -3.62 -0.88
CA GLY A 51 -10.48 -2.32 -1.51
C GLY A 51 -9.34 -2.31 -2.48
N SER A 52 -9.08 -1.15 -3.05
CA SER A 52 -8.00 -1.01 -4.03
C SER A 52 -7.42 0.39 -3.99
N LEU A 53 -6.15 0.46 -4.38
CA LEU A 53 -5.44 1.73 -4.59
C LEU A 53 -4.90 1.66 -6.01
N THR A 54 -5.16 2.70 -6.81
CA THR A 54 -4.60 2.79 -8.16
C THR A 54 -3.72 4.03 -8.20
N PHE A 55 -2.43 3.83 -8.45
CA PHE A 55 -1.47 4.93 -8.39
C PHE A 55 -1.45 5.67 -9.72
N ASP A 56 -2.39 6.60 -9.84
CA ASP A 56 -2.64 7.35 -11.07
C ASP A 56 -2.56 8.86 -10.87
N ARG A 57 -1.85 9.30 -9.86
CA ARG A 57 -1.84 10.72 -9.50
C ARG A 57 -1.31 11.61 -10.62
N GLU A 58 -0.33 11.13 -11.35
CA GLU A 58 0.34 11.95 -12.35
C GLU A 58 0.04 11.51 -13.77
N GLY A 59 -1.05 10.79 -13.95
CA GLY A 59 -1.44 10.35 -15.29
C GLY A 59 -1.74 8.88 -15.32
N ALA A 60 -1.16 8.17 -16.26
CA ALA A 60 -1.40 6.74 -16.37
C ALA A 60 -0.94 6.03 -15.11
N ALA A 61 -1.68 5.00 -14.71
CA ALA A 61 -1.35 4.27 -13.49
C ALA A 61 0.00 3.60 -13.59
N THR A 62 0.80 3.70 -12.52
CA THR A 62 2.10 3.03 -12.44
C THR A 62 2.03 1.75 -11.63
N GLY A 63 0.93 1.52 -10.93
CA GLY A 63 0.72 0.31 -10.16
C GLY A 63 -0.63 0.36 -9.46
N ALA A 64 -0.96 -0.76 -8.82
CA ALA A 64 -2.20 -0.87 -8.08
C ALA A 64 -2.03 -1.85 -6.93
N VAL A 65 -2.76 -1.62 -5.85
CA VAL A 65 -2.76 -2.51 -4.69
C VAL A 65 -4.18 -2.97 -4.45
N GLU A 66 -4.35 -4.27 -4.23
CA GLU A 66 -5.63 -4.82 -3.78
C GLU A 66 -5.52 -5.11 -2.29
N LEU A 67 -6.51 -4.66 -1.54
CA LEU A 67 -6.58 -4.84 -0.10
C LEU A 67 -7.64 -5.88 0.21
N SER A 68 -7.31 -6.84 1.07
CA SER A 68 -8.30 -7.82 1.52
C SER A 68 -8.03 -8.18 2.98
N CYS A 69 -9.11 -8.51 3.69
CA CYS A 69 -9.02 -8.85 5.10
C CYS A 69 -9.24 -10.34 5.28
N HIS A 70 -8.36 -10.97 6.05
CA HIS A 70 -8.43 -12.41 6.31
C HIS A 70 -8.11 -12.64 7.78
N ASP A 71 -9.15 -12.88 8.58
CA ASP A 71 -8.99 -13.09 10.02
C ASP A 71 -8.18 -11.94 10.63
N ASP A 72 -6.99 -12.21 11.12
CA ASP A 72 -6.15 -11.21 11.74
C ASP A 72 -5.05 -10.72 10.81
N ILE A 73 -5.34 -10.65 9.52
CA ILE A 73 -4.36 -10.23 8.52
C ILE A 73 -5.01 -9.25 7.56
N LEU A 74 -4.33 -8.14 7.31
CA LEU A 74 -4.62 -7.28 6.18
C LEU A 74 -3.63 -7.62 5.07
N GLN A 75 -4.14 -8.11 3.95
CA GLN A 75 -3.31 -8.54 2.84
C GLN A 75 -3.26 -7.47 1.77
N LEU A 76 -2.06 -7.16 1.32
CA LEU A 76 -1.82 -6.17 0.29
C LEU A 76 -1.18 -6.87 -0.90
N HIS A 77 -1.87 -6.81 -2.05
CA HIS A 77 -1.33 -7.34 -3.30
C HIS A 77 -0.99 -6.19 -4.21
N LEU A 78 0.30 -5.95 -4.40
CA LEU A 78 0.77 -4.87 -5.26
C LEU A 78 1.15 -5.43 -6.62
N ALA A 79 0.71 -4.75 -7.66
CA ALA A 79 1.15 -5.01 -9.02
C ALA A 79 1.66 -3.70 -9.58
N ALA A 80 2.84 -3.70 -10.19
CA ALA A 80 3.46 -2.48 -10.68
C ALA A 80 4.42 -2.80 -11.82
N ASP A 81 4.85 -1.77 -12.54
CA ASP A 81 5.95 -1.98 -13.47
C ASP A 81 7.26 -2.02 -12.68
N ASP A 82 8.31 -2.48 -13.34
CA ASP A 82 9.58 -2.73 -12.69
C ASP A 82 10.18 -1.46 -12.09
N ALA A 83 10.00 -0.36 -12.76
CA ALA A 83 10.60 0.90 -12.32
C ALA A 83 9.96 1.45 -11.05
N HIS A 84 8.72 1.06 -10.76
CA HIS A 84 7.98 1.65 -9.65
C HIS A 84 7.69 0.69 -8.51
N LEU A 85 8.04 -0.57 -8.64
CA LEU A 85 7.64 -1.57 -7.65
C LEU A 85 8.15 -1.23 -6.26
N GLU A 86 9.42 -0.94 -6.13
CA GLU A 86 10.01 -0.69 -4.82
C GLU A 86 9.42 0.56 -4.18
N ARG A 87 9.26 1.61 -4.96
CA ARG A 87 8.69 2.85 -4.44
C ARG A 87 7.27 2.65 -3.95
N LEU A 88 6.46 1.89 -4.69
CA LEU A 88 5.07 1.68 -4.31
C LEU A 88 4.95 0.76 -3.09
N GLU A 89 5.87 -0.19 -2.92
CA GLU A 89 5.96 -0.92 -1.67
C GLU A 89 6.17 0.04 -0.50
N GLN A 90 7.13 0.94 -0.67
CA GLN A 90 7.49 1.88 0.39
C GLN A 90 6.35 2.84 0.70
N VAL A 91 5.75 3.42 -0.33
CA VAL A 91 4.67 4.40 -0.13
C VAL A 91 3.48 3.75 0.56
N THR A 92 3.05 2.60 0.08
CA THR A 92 1.91 1.92 0.67
C THR A 92 2.21 1.49 2.10
N GLY A 93 3.38 0.88 2.30
CA GLY A 93 3.73 0.33 3.60
C GLY A 93 3.96 1.40 4.66
N ILE A 94 4.58 2.52 4.30
CA ILE A 94 4.89 3.53 5.31
C ILE A 94 3.63 4.20 5.84
N HIS A 95 2.64 4.43 4.99
CA HIS A 95 1.39 5.00 5.47
C HIS A 95 0.69 4.05 6.44
N LEU A 96 0.67 2.77 6.11
CA LEU A 96 0.04 1.78 6.97
C LEU A 96 0.79 1.65 8.30
N ALA A 97 2.11 1.61 8.25
CA ALA A 97 2.92 1.51 9.47
C ALA A 97 2.69 2.72 10.37
N ARG A 98 2.49 3.90 9.78
CA ARG A 98 2.20 5.09 10.58
C ARG A 98 0.85 4.99 11.27
N PHE A 99 -0.19 4.56 10.55
CA PHE A 99 -1.51 4.43 11.13
C PHE A 99 -1.51 3.47 12.30
N GLY A 100 -0.77 2.36 12.18
CA GLY A 100 -0.72 1.33 13.19
C GLY A 100 0.52 1.37 14.06
N ALA A 101 1.16 2.54 14.19
CA ALA A 101 2.41 2.63 14.93
C ALA A 101 2.26 2.19 16.39
N LYS A 102 1.13 2.51 17.01
CA LYS A 102 0.91 2.12 18.41
C LYS A 102 0.83 0.61 18.57
N GLU A 103 0.41 -0.08 17.54
CA GLU A 103 0.34 -1.54 17.57
C GLU A 103 1.58 -2.18 16.99
N GLY A 104 2.53 -1.36 16.54
CA GLY A 104 3.78 -1.88 16.00
C GLY A 104 3.60 -2.61 14.68
N LEU A 105 2.72 -2.12 13.82
CA LEU A 105 2.47 -2.79 12.56
C LEU A 105 3.72 -2.84 11.69
N VAL A 106 3.94 -3.98 11.08
CA VAL A 106 5.07 -4.23 10.18
C VAL A 106 4.54 -4.64 8.84
N VAL A 107 5.04 -4.01 7.77
CA VAL A 107 4.66 -4.34 6.41
C VAL A 107 5.88 -4.89 5.72
N SER A 108 5.94 -6.21 5.56
CA SER A 108 7.05 -6.89 4.92
C SER A 108 6.58 -7.44 3.59
N TRP A 109 7.20 -7.00 2.52
CA TRP A 109 6.82 -7.38 1.18
C TRP A 109 7.62 -8.57 0.70
N ILE A 110 6.92 -9.52 0.04
CA ILE A 110 7.57 -10.67 -0.60
C ILE A 110 7.21 -10.60 -2.08
N ARG A 111 8.21 -10.57 -2.92
CA ARG A 111 8.01 -10.44 -4.36
C ARG A 111 7.66 -11.78 -4.98
N GLN A 112 7.12 -11.74 -6.19
CA GLN A 112 6.53 -12.93 -6.80
C GLN A 112 7.50 -14.10 -6.97
N GLU A 113 8.78 -13.79 -7.10
CA GLU A 113 9.79 -14.84 -7.22
C GLU A 113 10.23 -15.38 -5.86
N GLY A 114 9.57 -14.94 -4.78
CA GLY A 114 9.90 -15.42 -3.44
C GLY A 114 10.98 -14.62 -2.75
N THR A 115 11.55 -13.62 -3.40
CA THR A 115 12.59 -12.80 -2.79
C THR A 115 11.99 -11.73 -1.91
N PRO A 116 12.69 -11.31 -0.84
CA PRO A 116 12.15 -10.25 0.01
C PRO A 116 12.14 -8.92 -0.72
N GLY A 117 11.05 -8.17 -0.52
CA GLY A 117 10.98 -6.80 -0.95
C GLY A 117 11.41 -5.89 0.20
N THR A 118 10.83 -4.68 0.23
CA THR A 118 11.14 -3.74 1.29
C THR A 118 10.29 -4.04 2.53
N THR A 119 10.65 -3.44 3.66
CA THR A 119 9.91 -3.61 4.92
C THR A 119 9.72 -2.23 5.54
N GLN A 120 8.51 -1.97 6.00
CA GLN A 120 8.17 -0.72 6.68
C GLN A 120 7.66 -1.05 8.07
N GLY A 121 8.12 -0.26 9.07
CA GLY A 121 7.75 -0.47 10.45
C GLY A 121 8.60 -1.54 11.10
N PRO A 122 8.40 -1.77 12.41
CA PRO A 122 7.52 -0.99 13.26
C PRO A 122 8.09 0.41 13.48
N LEU A 123 7.22 1.40 13.63
CA LEU A 123 7.65 2.77 13.80
C LEU A 123 7.61 3.15 15.28
N THR A 124 8.68 3.74 15.77
CA THR A 124 8.75 4.22 17.14
C THR A 124 8.21 5.64 17.22
N PRO A 125 7.90 6.13 18.44
CA PRO A 125 7.52 7.54 18.57
C PRO A 125 8.58 8.49 18.04
N GLU A 126 9.85 8.11 18.17
CA GLU A 126 10.94 8.93 17.62
C GLU A 126 10.91 8.96 16.11
N ASP A 127 10.61 7.82 15.49
CA ASP A 127 10.47 7.76 14.04
C ASP A 127 9.36 8.68 13.56
N LEU A 128 8.21 8.65 14.26
CA LEU A 128 7.08 9.47 13.89
C LEU A 128 7.40 10.96 14.03
N GLU A 129 8.12 11.31 15.08
CA GLU A 129 8.50 12.69 15.30
C GLU A 129 9.45 13.18 14.23
N ARG A 130 10.44 12.36 13.87
CA ARG A 130 11.37 12.70 12.80
C ARG A 130 10.64 12.87 11.47
N MET A 131 9.72 11.98 11.15
CA MET A 131 8.97 12.06 9.91
C MET A 131 8.11 13.31 9.85
N ARG A 132 7.51 13.67 10.98
CA ARG A 132 6.72 14.89 11.05
C ARG A 132 7.59 16.13 10.86
N ALA A 133 8.76 16.14 11.50
CA ALA A 133 9.67 17.26 11.37
C ALA A 133 10.16 17.42 9.93
N GLU A 134 10.47 16.32 9.26
CA GLU A 134 10.87 16.36 7.87
C GLU A 134 9.78 16.90 6.96
N ARG A 135 8.53 16.49 7.22
CA ARG A 135 7.41 16.97 6.44
C ARG A 135 7.17 18.44 6.65
N GLU A 136 7.30 18.92 7.89
CA GLU A 136 7.12 20.32 8.20
C GLU A 136 8.24 21.16 7.56
N ALA A 137 9.46 20.64 7.56
CA ALA A 137 10.57 21.34 6.92
C ALA A 137 10.32 21.50 5.42
N ARG A 138 9.77 20.47 4.78
CA ARG A 138 9.47 20.58 3.35
C ARG A 138 8.33 21.56 3.09
N GLN A 139 7.33 21.59 3.98
CA GLN A 139 6.21 22.50 3.80
C GLN A 139 6.56 23.93 4.14
N GLY A 140 7.55 24.13 4.97
CA GLY A 140 7.96 25.45 5.36
C GLY A 140 8.74 26.19 4.29
N LYS A 141 8.98 25.54 3.17
CA LYS A 141 9.63 26.23 2.07
C LYS A 141 8.62 26.89 1.11
#